data_c284e65dbf4c95e406ffecbb592b8c64
#
_entry.id   c284e65dbf4c95e406ffecbb592b8c64
#
_cell.length_a   1.000
_cell.length_b   1.000
_cell.length_c   1.000
_cell.angle_alpha   90.00
_cell.angle_beta   90.00
_cell.angle_gamma   90.00
#
_symmetry.space_group_name_H-M   'P 1'
#
loop_
_entity.id
_entity.type
_entity.pdbx_description
1 polymer ?
#
loop_
_entity_poly.entity_id
_entity_poly.type
_entity_poly.pdbx_seq_one_letter_code
_entity_poly.pdbx_strand_id
1 'polypeptide(L)'
;MAVVMISELPGVDAGFAQAAREMGILDEMVAAPGFVSHVSGATNSEYRVVEVWESREAWQDWFDGHVVPRLPPGVEATTPEMFELSLNITPA
;
A
#
# COMPACT_ATOMS: atom_id res chain seq x y z
N MET A 1 1.58 7.68 16.13
CA MET A 1 0.55 8.43 15.35
C MET A 1 0.27 7.68 14.08
N ALA A 2 -0.99 7.46 13.79
CA ALA A 2 -1.36 6.83 12.52
C ALA A 2 -0.96 7.72 11.34
N VAL A 3 -0.60 7.10 10.24
CA VAL A 3 -0.17 7.78 9.02
C VAL A 3 -0.98 7.31 7.83
N VAL A 4 -1.14 8.20 6.86
CA VAL A 4 -1.71 7.89 5.55
C VAL A 4 -0.57 7.80 4.55
N MET A 5 -0.55 6.72 3.77
CA MET A 5 0.43 6.50 2.72
C MET A 5 -0.28 6.56 1.36
N ILE A 6 0.27 7.31 0.43
CA ILE A 6 -0.24 7.39 -0.94
C ILE A 6 0.88 7.02 -1.91
N SER A 7 0.61 6.01 -2.74
CA SER A 7 1.52 5.58 -3.79
C SER A 7 0.84 5.66 -5.16
N GLU A 8 1.61 6.04 -6.17
CA GLU A 8 1.18 6.06 -7.55
C GLU A 8 2.08 5.12 -8.36
N LEU A 9 1.45 4.26 -9.15
CA LEU A 9 2.16 3.26 -9.97
C LEU A 9 1.87 3.55 -11.45
N PRO A 10 2.70 4.39 -12.11
CA PRO A 10 2.49 4.75 -13.50
C PRO A 10 2.51 3.54 -14.42
N GLY A 11 1.57 3.50 -15.37
CA GLY A 11 1.49 2.42 -16.35
C GLY A 11 0.91 1.11 -15.83
N VAL A 12 0.49 1.07 -14.57
CA VAL A 12 -0.14 -0.11 -13.96
C VAL A 12 -1.65 0.03 -14.04
N ASP A 13 -2.33 -1.03 -14.45
CA ASP A 13 -3.80 -1.04 -14.60
C ASP A 13 -4.48 -1.85 -13.49
N ALA A 14 -5.82 -1.99 -13.61
CA ALA A 14 -6.62 -2.68 -12.61
C ALA A 14 -6.28 -4.17 -12.44
N GLY A 15 -5.59 -4.79 -13.41
CA GLY A 15 -5.13 -6.18 -13.30
C GLY A 15 -4.13 -6.39 -12.18
N PHE A 16 -3.50 -5.31 -11.71
CA PHE A 16 -2.57 -5.36 -10.58
C PHE A 16 -3.22 -5.94 -9.31
N ALA A 17 -4.47 -5.56 -9.03
CA ALA A 17 -5.16 -6.05 -7.84
C ALA A 17 -5.34 -7.57 -7.88
N GLN A 18 -5.69 -8.12 -9.03
CA GLN A 18 -5.83 -9.57 -9.18
C GLN A 18 -4.49 -10.29 -9.03
N ALA A 19 -3.44 -9.75 -9.62
CA ALA A 19 -2.10 -10.32 -9.49
C ALA A 19 -1.65 -10.32 -8.01
N ALA A 20 -1.92 -9.25 -7.28
CA ALA A 20 -1.58 -9.16 -5.86
C ALA A 20 -2.34 -10.21 -5.04
N ARG A 21 -3.62 -10.45 -5.35
CA ARG A 21 -4.40 -11.50 -4.69
C ARG A 21 -3.81 -12.88 -4.94
N GLU A 22 -3.45 -13.17 -6.17
CA GLU A 22 -2.87 -14.46 -6.54
C GLU A 22 -1.53 -14.73 -5.87
N MET A 23 -0.78 -13.68 -5.57
CA MET A 23 0.49 -13.78 -4.84
C MET A 23 0.30 -14.01 -3.34
N GLY A 24 -0.91 -13.83 -2.81
CA GLY A 24 -1.18 -13.94 -1.38
C GLY A 24 -0.71 -12.74 -0.55
N ILE A 25 -0.20 -11.70 -1.18
CA ILE A 25 0.35 -10.54 -0.48
C ILE A 25 -0.72 -9.76 0.30
N LEU A 26 -1.97 -9.78 -0.17
CA LEU A 26 -3.05 -9.07 0.51
C LEU A 26 -3.37 -9.70 1.85
N ASP A 27 -3.34 -11.03 1.95
CA ASP A 27 -3.56 -11.73 3.22
C ASP A 27 -2.43 -11.42 4.19
N GLU A 28 -1.19 -11.34 3.70
CA GLU A 28 -0.05 -10.97 4.54
C GLU A 28 -0.17 -9.53 5.03
N MET A 29 -0.69 -8.62 4.20
CA MET A 29 -0.89 -7.22 4.58
C MET A 29 -1.92 -7.10 5.71
N VAL A 30 -3.03 -7.81 5.60
CA VAL A 30 -4.09 -7.79 6.64
C VAL A 30 -3.54 -8.29 7.97
N ALA A 31 -2.62 -9.25 7.94
CA ALA A 31 -2.00 -9.80 9.14
C ALA A 31 -0.81 -8.99 9.65
N ALA A 32 -0.35 -7.99 8.91
CA ALA A 32 0.84 -7.22 9.30
C ALA A 32 0.57 -6.33 10.51
N PRO A 33 1.49 -6.29 11.48
CA PRO A 33 1.35 -5.41 12.64
C PRO A 33 1.20 -3.95 12.23
N GLY A 34 0.19 -3.28 12.76
CA GLY A 34 -0.04 -1.85 12.49
C GLY A 34 -0.84 -1.53 11.25
N PHE A 35 -1.25 -2.54 10.48
CA PHE A 35 -2.12 -2.30 9.32
C PHE A 35 -3.51 -1.84 9.78
N VAL A 36 -4.04 -0.80 9.15
CA VAL A 36 -5.37 -0.28 9.44
C VAL A 36 -6.31 -0.46 8.25
N SER A 37 -5.94 0.08 7.09
CA SER A 37 -6.81 -0.04 5.91
C SER A 37 -6.03 0.17 4.61
N HIS A 38 -6.62 -0.32 3.51
CA HIS A 38 -6.08 -0.18 2.17
C HIS A 38 -7.23 0.04 1.20
N VAL A 39 -7.12 1.06 0.37
CA VAL A 39 -7.99 1.23 -0.79
C VAL A 39 -7.11 1.50 -2.00
N SER A 40 -7.51 0.98 -3.15
CA SER A 40 -6.73 1.17 -4.36
C SER A 40 -7.60 1.06 -5.60
N GLY A 41 -7.13 1.63 -6.69
CA GLY A 41 -7.85 1.60 -7.95
C GLY A 41 -7.03 2.21 -9.08
N ALA A 42 -7.49 1.98 -10.31
CA ALA A 42 -6.83 2.48 -11.50
C ALA A 42 -7.43 3.79 -11.97
N THR A 43 -6.57 4.70 -12.42
CA THR A 43 -6.95 5.87 -13.21
C THR A 43 -6.68 5.57 -14.69
N ASN A 44 -6.80 6.57 -15.56
CA ASN A 44 -6.50 6.39 -16.97
C ASN A 44 -5.01 6.13 -17.26
N SER A 45 -4.11 6.51 -16.33
CA SER A 45 -2.67 6.47 -16.58
C SER A 45 -1.86 5.75 -15.50
N GLU A 46 -2.48 5.42 -14.37
CA GLU A 46 -1.76 4.85 -13.25
C GLU A 46 -2.67 4.05 -12.33
N TYR A 47 -2.06 3.30 -11.43
CA TYR A 47 -2.76 2.65 -10.32
C TYR A 47 -2.42 3.40 -9.04
N ARG A 48 -3.43 3.74 -8.24
CA ARG A 48 -3.25 4.48 -6.99
C ARG A 48 -3.55 3.60 -5.80
N VAL A 49 -2.71 3.72 -4.79
CA VAL A 49 -2.83 2.97 -3.52
C VAL A 49 -2.88 3.98 -2.38
N VAL A 50 -3.86 3.84 -1.50
CA VAL A 50 -3.96 4.63 -0.30
C VAL A 50 -4.09 3.68 0.89
N GLU A 51 -3.18 3.81 1.85
CA GLU A 51 -3.16 2.96 3.04
C GLU A 51 -3.08 3.78 4.30
N VAL A 52 -3.66 3.24 5.37
CA VAL A 52 -3.51 3.80 6.70
C VAL A 52 -2.79 2.77 7.55
N TRP A 53 -1.77 3.22 8.28
CA TRP A 53 -0.95 2.41 9.18
C TRP A 53 -0.84 3.09 10.53
N GLU A 54 -0.64 2.32 11.59
CA GLU A 54 -0.51 2.88 12.94
C GLU A 54 0.71 3.77 13.10
N SER A 55 1.76 3.54 12.30
CA SER A 55 2.98 4.34 12.31
C SER A 55 3.74 4.19 10.99
N ARG A 56 4.69 5.10 10.75
CA ARG A 56 5.58 4.99 9.59
C ARG A 56 6.43 3.73 9.66
N GLU A 57 6.88 3.39 10.86
CA GLU A 57 7.71 2.21 11.10
C GLU A 57 6.95 0.93 10.77
N ALA A 58 5.67 0.84 11.12
CA ALA A 58 4.84 -0.32 10.80
C ALA A 58 4.73 -0.51 9.28
N TRP A 59 4.50 0.57 8.54
CA TRP A 59 4.49 0.50 7.08
C TRP A 59 5.85 0.12 6.52
N GLN A 60 6.92 0.71 7.03
CA GLN A 60 8.28 0.44 6.53
C GLN A 60 8.66 -1.02 6.72
N ASP A 61 8.35 -1.58 7.89
CA ASP A 61 8.61 -3.00 8.19
C ASP A 61 7.84 -3.92 7.24
N TRP A 62 6.58 -3.60 6.99
CA TRP A 62 5.76 -4.32 6.02
C TRP A 62 6.37 -4.24 4.63
N PHE A 63 6.67 -3.04 4.18
CA PHE A 63 7.17 -2.80 2.82
C PHE A 63 8.50 -3.51 2.59
N ASP A 64 9.44 -3.35 3.50
CA ASP A 64 10.77 -3.97 3.38
C ASP A 64 10.71 -5.49 3.48
N GLY A 65 9.84 -6.03 4.31
CA GLY A 65 9.76 -7.47 4.56
C GLY A 65 8.92 -8.23 3.55
N HIS A 66 7.92 -7.60 2.94
CA HIS A 66 6.94 -8.30 2.10
C HIS A 66 6.85 -7.78 0.67
N VAL A 67 7.02 -6.49 0.44
CA VAL A 67 6.88 -5.90 -0.89
C VAL A 67 8.20 -5.92 -1.64
N VAL A 68 9.25 -5.42 -1.03
CA VAL A 68 10.58 -5.32 -1.67
C VAL A 68 11.08 -6.67 -2.20
N PRO A 69 10.97 -7.78 -1.44
CA PRO A 69 11.42 -9.09 -1.94
C PRO A 69 10.66 -9.59 -3.18
N ARG A 70 9.48 -9.04 -3.42
CA ARG A 70 8.63 -9.43 -4.55
C ARG A 70 8.76 -8.52 -5.76
N LEU A 71 9.52 -7.44 -5.67
CA LEU A 71 9.73 -6.55 -6.81
C LEU A 71 10.57 -7.26 -7.87
N PRO A 72 10.22 -7.10 -9.18
CA PRO A 72 11.01 -7.68 -10.25
C PRO A 72 12.44 -7.11 -10.25
N PRO A 73 13.42 -7.87 -10.77
CA PRO A 73 14.78 -7.37 -10.89
C PRO A 73 14.83 -6.06 -11.69
N GLY A 74 15.57 -5.08 -11.19
CA GLY A 74 15.72 -3.78 -11.84
C GLY A 74 14.59 -2.80 -11.57
N VAL A 75 13.54 -3.21 -10.85
CA VAL A 75 12.46 -2.32 -10.44
C VAL A 75 12.79 -1.73 -9.09
N GLU A 76 12.84 -0.40 -9.02
CA GLU A 76 13.04 0.30 -7.76
C GLU A 76 11.69 0.67 -7.15
N ALA A 77 11.63 0.58 -5.83
CA ALA A 77 10.45 1.02 -5.10
C ALA A 77 10.35 2.54 -5.16
N THR A 78 9.17 3.05 -5.47
CA THR A 78 8.91 4.48 -5.41
C THR A 78 8.72 4.90 -3.95
N THR A 79 9.13 6.13 -3.62
CA THR A 79 8.89 6.69 -2.29
C THR A 79 7.46 7.22 -2.24
N PRO A 80 6.60 6.68 -1.37
CA PRO A 80 5.23 7.17 -1.26
C PRO A 80 5.18 8.51 -0.53
N GLU A 81 4.11 9.25 -0.75
CA GLU A 81 3.77 10.39 0.07
C GLU A 81 3.19 9.88 1.40
N MET A 82 3.59 10.50 2.51
CA MET A 82 3.05 10.17 3.82
C MET A 82 2.72 11.42 4.62
N PHE A 83 1.62 11.36 5.34
CA PHE A 83 1.25 12.41 6.29
C PHE A 83 0.55 11.80 7.49
N GLU A 84 0.57 12.52 8.62
CA GLU A 84 -0.10 12.07 9.83
C GLU A 84 -1.61 12.16 9.67
N LEU A 85 -2.31 11.12 10.13
CA LEU A 85 -3.77 11.09 10.11
C LEU A 85 -4.31 12.03 11.20
N SER A 86 -5.09 13.03 10.80
CA SER A 86 -5.73 13.96 11.72
C SER A 86 -7.19 13.64 11.97
N LEU A 87 -7.86 13.11 10.97
CA LEU A 87 -9.31 12.89 11.02
C LEU A 87 -9.69 11.68 10.19
N ASN A 88 -10.44 10.78 10.79
CA ASN A 88 -10.99 9.61 10.10
C ASN A 88 -12.47 9.50 10.48
N ILE A 89 -13.35 9.77 9.51
CA ILE A 89 -14.79 9.73 9.71
C ILE A 89 -15.36 8.53 8.98
N THR A 90 -16.08 7.70 9.71
CA THR A 90 -16.76 6.52 9.15
C THR A 90 -18.27 6.63 9.40
N PRO A 91 -19.09 5.88 8.64
CA PRO A 91 -20.53 5.86 8.89
C PRO A 91 -20.84 5.40 10.31
N ALA A 92 -21.94 5.95 10.84
CA ALA A 92 -22.44 5.55 12.16
C ALA A 92 -22.98 4.11 12.15
#